data_1a4505ba1af1e7382ab99a2e38147d08
#
_entry.id   1a4505ba1af1e7382ab99a2e38147d08
#
_cell.length_a   1.000
_cell.length_b   1.000
_cell.length_c   1.000
_cell.angle_alpha   90.00
_cell.angle_beta   90.00
_cell.angle_gamma   90.00
#
_symmetry.space_group_name_H-M   'P 1'
#
loop_
_entity.id
_entity.type
_entity.pdbx_description
1 polymer ?
#
loop_
_entity_poly.entity_id
_entity_poly.type
_entity_poly.pdbx_seq_one_letter_code
_entity_poly.pdbx_strand_id
1 'polypeptide(L)'
;LHTHPQTPVGKICLKKGPMEAGNDYFKITVKGKCGHAAYPHNCVDPIVVSAYLITSLQTIVSRENMAVHPTVVTIASIHAGKTYNSIPGEVVMLGSMRSLYQDSREHNLEALRRITKSVCESMRAEGTVEIADASLPPITNDSQVVNDLIQVADEMLGKGHVLEFEQPSMGSDDFSVFLNYSKGAQFFLGTANESVNSKLGLHNGKNIFDEKSLVTGVAVLTGYVMKSL
;
A
#
# COMPACT_ATOMS: atom_id res chain seq x y z
N LEU A 1 -4.01 -15.21 7.90
CA LEU A 1 -3.97 -14.35 9.11
C LEU A 1 -2.65 -13.60 9.20
N HIS A 2 -2.67 -12.44 9.83
CA HIS A 2 -1.47 -11.65 10.12
C HIS A 2 -1.44 -11.28 11.62
N THR A 3 -0.26 -11.16 12.22
CA THR A 3 -0.11 -10.74 13.62
C THR A 3 -0.44 -9.25 13.79
N HIS A 4 -1.08 -8.87 14.91
CA HIS A 4 -1.42 -7.48 15.22
C HIS A 4 -1.05 -7.10 16.65
N PRO A 5 0.05 -6.36 16.85
CA PRO A 5 0.59 -6.06 18.17
C PRO A 5 -0.24 -5.05 18.99
N GLN A 6 -1.30 -4.46 18.42
CA GLN A 6 -2.24 -3.59 19.14
C GLN A 6 -3.51 -4.32 19.58
N THR A 7 -3.82 -5.49 19.00
CA THR A 7 -4.93 -6.32 19.42
C THR A 7 -4.51 -7.22 20.59
N PRO A 8 -5.27 -7.30 21.68
CA PRO A 8 -4.93 -8.17 22.82
C PRO A 8 -4.82 -9.64 22.42
N VAL A 9 -3.86 -10.35 23.01
CA VAL A 9 -3.71 -11.81 22.87
C VAL A 9 -5.02 -12.52 23.29
N GLY A 10 -5.36 -13.59 22.57
CA GLY A 10 -6.62 -14.32 22.74
C GLY A 10 -7.79 -13.73 21.94
N LYS A 11 -7.56 -12.65 21.19
CA LYS A 11 -8.57 -12.04 20.32
C LYS A 11 -8.12 -12.04 18.86
N ILE A 12 -9.10 -12.01 17.96
CA ILE A 12 -8.90 -11.72 16.55
C ILE A 12 -9.57 -10.40 16.18
N CYS A 13 -9.08 -9.75 15.12
CA CYS A 13 -9.69 -8.54 14.62
C CYS A 13 -9.84 -8.62 13.09
N LEU A 14 -11.00 -8.27 12.56
CA LEU A 14 -11.31 -8.35 11.13
C LEU A 14 -12.41 -7.32 10.79
N LYS A 15 -12.66 -7.15 9.49
CA LYS A 15 -13.82 -6.39 8.99
C LYS A 15 -14.30 -6.93 7.65
N LYS A 16 -15.54 -6.67 7.30
CA LYS A 16 -16.11 -6.93 5.97
C LYS A 16 -15.68 -5.87 4.98
N GLY A 17 -15.53 -6.27 3.71
CA GLY A 17 -15.16 -5.36 2.64
C GLY A 17 -13.69 -4.91 2.72
N PRO A 18 -13.38 -3.67 2.33
CA PRO A 18 -12.01 -3.18 2.27
C PRO A 18 -11.29 -3.30 3.62
N MET A 19 -10.16 -4.01 3.62
CA MET A 19 -9.38 -4.34 4.82
C MET A 19 -8.01 -3.67 4.80
N GLU A 20 -7.25 -3.83 3.72
CA GLU A 20 -5.94 -3.23 3.51
C GLU A 20 -5.79 -2.68 2.10
N ALA A 21 -4.98 -1.64 1.94
CA ALA A 21 -4.74 -1.02 0.66
C ALA A 21 -3.86 -1.89 -0.24
N GLY A 22 -4.03 -1.74 -1.55
CA GLY A 22 -3.04 -2.14 -2.53
C GLY A 22 -1.80 -1.26 -2.42
N ASN A 23 -0.68 -1.77 -2.92
CA ASN A 23 0.59 -1.06 -2.94
C ASN A 23 1.26 -1.22 -4.30
N ASP A 24 1.40 -0.12 -5.02
CA ASP A 24 2.09 -0.06 -6.30
C ASP A 24 3.39 0.73 -6.12
N TYR A 25 4.52 0.04 -6.27
CA TYR A 25 5.82 0.69 -6.39
C TYR A 25 6.05 1.12 -7.82
N PHE A 26 6.52 2.33 -8.03
CA PHE A 26 6.78 2.84 -9.36
C PHE A 26 8.12 3.57 -9.44
N LYS A 27 8.67 3.54 -10.66
CA LYS A 27 9.83 4.34 -11.06
C LYS A 27 9.40 5.26 -12.19
N ILE A 28 9.69 6.55 -12.04
CA ILE A 28 9.53 7.55 -13.10
C ILE A 28 10.91 7.96 -13.58
N THR A 29 11.10 7.93 -14.87
CA THR A 29 12.30 8.48 -15.52
C THR A 29 11.89 9.67 -16.37
N VAL A 30 12.47 10.85 -16.09
CA VAL A 30 12.29 12.06 -16.88
C VAL A 30 13.57 12.31 -17.67
N LYS A 31 13.50 12.18 -18.99
CA LYS A 31 14.62 12.45 -19.90
C LYS A 31 14.51 13.84 -20.49
N GLY A 32 15.57 14.60 -20.33
CA GLY A 32 15.75 15.93 -20.91
C GLY A 32 16.89 15.96 -21.90
N LYS A 33 17.49 17.15 -22.05
CA LYS A 33 18.67 17.36 -22.87
C LYS A 33 19.72 18.05 -22.02
N CYS A 34 20.84 17.34 -21.74
CA CYS A 34 21.96 17.87 -20.95
C CYS A 34 22.69 19.02 -21.64
N GLY A 35 23.38 19.80 -20.83
CA GLY A 35 24.25 20.86 -21.34
C GLY A 35 24.79 21.81 -20.28
N HIS A 36 25.43 22.87 -20.70
CA HIS A 36 26.04 23.84 -19.81
C HIS A 36 24.96 24.73 -19.15
N ALA A 37 24.97 24.85 -17.83
CA ALA A 37 23.95 25.56 -17.07
C ALA A 37 23.78 27.04 -17.43
N ALA A 38 24.86 27.68 -17.99
CA ALA A 38 24.76 29.05 -18.47
C ALA A 38 24.01 29.21 -19.81
N TYR A 39 23.72 28.10 -20.52
CA TYR A 39 23.03 28.11 -21.81
C TYR A 39 21.78 27.23 -21.79
N PRO A 40 20.81 27.48 -20.86
CA PRO A 40 19.63 26.62 -20.66
C PRO A 40 18.72 26.56 -21.89
N HIS A 41 18.75 27.59 -22.76
CA HIS A 41 17.96 27.62 -24.00
C HIS A 41 18.37 26.53 -25.02
N ASN A 42 19.56 25.95 -24.90
CA ASN A 42 20.06 24.84 -25.73
C ASN A 42 19.72 23.45 -25.10
N CYS A 43 19.16 23.45 -23.91
CA CYS A 43 18.91 22.25 -23.10
C CYS A 43 17.40 21.99 -22.88
N VAL A 44 17.10 20.89 -22.25
CA VAL A 44 15.80 20.60 -21.60
C VAL A 44 16.13 20.12 -20.19
N ASP A 45 15.79 20.93 -19.20
CA ASP A 45 16.17 20.66 -17.81
C ASP A 45 15.19 19.68 -17.14
N PRO A 46 15.57 18.39 -16.96
CA PRO A 46 14.68 17.41 -16.38
C PRO A 46 14.45 17.61 -14.88
N ILE A 47 15.30 18.38 -14.18
CA ILE A 47 15.09 18.71 -12.76
C ILE A 47 13.90 19.67 -12.63
N VAL A 48 13.85 20.72 -13.46
CA VAL A 48 12.71 21.66 -13.47
C VAL A 48 11.42 20.93 -13.85
N VAL A 49 11.47 20.10 -14.91
CA VAL A 49 10.31 19.27 -15.31
C VAL A 49 9.83 18.39 -14.17
N SER A 50 10.75 17.72 -13.45
CA SER A 50 10.42 16.84 -12.32
C SER A 50 9.78 17.61 -11.15
N ALA A 51 10.19 18.84 -10.89
CA ALA A 51 9.56 19.66 -9.84
C ALA A 51 8.07 19.93 -10.15
N TYR A 52 7.74 20.30 -11.39
CA TYR A 52 6.36 20.45 -11.84
C TYR A 52 5.59 19.11 -11.84
N LEU A 53 6.25 18.04 -12.25
CA LEU A 53 5.64 16.71 -12.25
C LEU A 53 5.27 16.26 -10.84
N ILE A 54 6.17 16.40 -9.85
CA ILE A 54 5.90 16.02 -8.47
C ILE A 54 4.65 16.73 -7.93
N THR A 55 4.54 18.04 -8.16
CA THR A 55 3.37 18.81 -7.73
C THR A 55 2.10 18.42 -8.48
N SER A 56 2.19 18.17 -9.79
CA SER A 56 1.06 17.75 -10.61
C SER A 56 0.53 16.37 -10.20
N LEU A 57 1.40 15.43 -9.82
CA LEU A 57 0.99 14.11 -9.36
C LEU A 57 0.15 14.14 -8.08
N GLN A 58 0.25 15.20 -7.25
CA GLN A 58 -0.61 15.34 -6.08
C GLN A 58 -2.08 15.56 -6.45
N THR A 59 -2.37 15.99 -7.68
CA THR A 59 -3.75 16.15 -8.17
C THR A 59 -4.48 14.80 -8.32
N ILE A 60 -3.78 13.69 -8.45
CA ILE A 60 -4.37 12.35 -8.44
C ILE A 60 -5.23 12.20 -7.18
N VAL A 61 -4.65 12.47 -6.01
CA VAL A 61 -5.35 12.36 -4.73
C VAL A 61 -6.38 13.46 -4.55
N SER A 62 -6.01 14.70 -4.88
CA SER A 62 -6.82 15.87 -4.51
C SER A 62 -7.93 16.20 -5.52
N ARG A 63 -7.89 15.71 -6.77
CA ARG A 63 -8.80 16.12 -7.86
C ARG A 63 -9.36 14.98 -8.70
N GLU A 64 -8.72 13.81 -8.74
CA GLU A 64 -9.14 12.72 -9.61
C GLU A 64 -9.67 11.51 -8.85
N ASN A 65 -9.12 11.24 -7.67
CA ASN A 65 -9.60 10.16 -6.82
C ASN A 65 -10.94 10.53 -6.16
N MET A 66 -11.84 9.56 -6.02
CA MET A 66 -13.09 9.76 -5.28
C MET A 66 -12.78 10.16 -3.83
N ALA A 67 -13.41 11.22 -3.33
CA ALA A 67 -13.05 11.81 -2.03
C ALA A 67 -13.18 10.87 -0.83
N VAL A 68 -14.05 9.85 -0.93
CA VAL A 68 -14.28 8.82 0.10
C VAL A 68 -13.43 7.55 -0.10
N HIS A 69 -12.59 7.51 -1.14
CA HIS A 69 -11.68 6.40 -1.41
C HIS A 69 -10.26 6.78 -0.99
N PRO A 70 -9.76 6.29 0.16
CA PRO A 70 -8.40 6.58 0.61
C PRO A 70 -7.35 6.17 -0.44
N THR A 71 -6.51 7.14 -0.77
CA THR A 71 -5.38 6.97 -1.71
C THR A 71 -4.19 7.80 -1.23
N VAL A 72 -2.99 7.26 -1.38
CA VAL A 72 -1.73 7.96 -1.08
C VAL A 72 -0.80 7.85 -2.28
N VAL A 73 -0.20 8.97 -2.70
CA VAL A 73 0.83 9.02 -3.74
C VAL A 73 2.07 9.67 -3.14
N THR A 74 3.19 8.95 -3.13
CA THR A 74 4.45 9.41 -2.54
C THR A 74 5.59 9.27 -3.54
N ILE A 75 6.34 10.35 -3.76
CA ILE A 75 7.69 10.28 -4.34
C ILE A 75 8.66 10.18 -3.16
N ALA A 76 9.29 9.03 -3.01
CA ALA A 76 10.16 8.73 -1.87
C ALA A 76 11.64 9.02 -2.15
N SER A 77 12.03 9.10 -3.42
CA SER A 77 13.42 9.30 -3.83
C SER A 77 13.47 10.06 -5.15
N ILE A 78 14.46 10.93 -5.29
CA ILE A 78 14.79 11.64 -6.54
C ILE A 78 16.30 11.71 -6.69
N HIS A 79 16.80 11.34 -7.87
CA HIS A 79 18.22 11.36 -8.20
C HIS A 79 18.48 12.06 -9.54
N ALA A 80 19.37 13.05 -9.53
CA ALA A 80 19.78 13.79 -10.72
C ALA A 80 21.11 14.51 -10.51
N GLY A 81 21.82 14.75 -11.62
CA GLY A 81 22.99 15.63 -11.68
C GLY A 81 24.19 15.16 -10.85
N LYS A 82 25.35 15.82 -11.09
CA LYS A 82 26.61 15.53 -10.38
C LYS A 82 27.43 16.80 -10.11
N THR A 83 27.18 17.88 -10.83
CA THR A 83 28.02 19.11 -10.78
C THR A 83 27.16 20.36 -10.82
N TYR A 84 27.73 21.50 -10.38
CA TYR A 84 27.00 22.77 -10.26
C TYR A 84 26.70 23.46 -11.61
N ASN A 85 27.45 23.17 -12.63
CA ASN A 85 27.44 23.92 -13.88
C ASN A 85 26.97 23.12 -15.09
N SER A 86 26.32 21.97 -14.84
CA SER A 86 25.79 21.09 -15.89
C SER A 86 24.36 20.70 -15.61
N ILE A 87 23.47 20.94 -16.57
CA ILE A 87 22.11 20.40 -16.59
C ILE A 87 22.22 18.90 -16.91
N PRO A 88 21.62 18.00 -16.09
CA PRO A 88 21.69 16.56 -16.33
C PRO A 88 20.83 16.13 -17.52
N GLY A 89 21.08 14.93 -18.04
CA GLY A 89 20.28 14.34 -19.11
C GLY A 89 18.99 13.68 -18.63
N GLU A 90 18.95 13.26 -17.36
CA GLU A 90 17.79 12.57 -16.79
C GLU A 90 17.64 12.81 -15.29
N VAL A 91 16.40 12.57 -14.82
CA VAL A 91 16.02 12.43 -13.41
C VAL A 91 15.33 11.10 -13.24
N VAL A 92 15.69 10.37 -12.19
CA VAL A 92 15.01 9.14 -11.77
C VAL A 92 14.32 9.37 -10.42
N MET A 93 13.04 9.06 -10.35
CA MET A 93 12.24 9.13 -9.14
C MET A 93 11.68 7.76 -8.79
N LEU A 94 11.71 7.39 -7.52
CA LEU A 94 11.06 6.20 -6.99
C LEU A 94 9.92 6.61 -6.08
N GLY A 95 8.80 5.92 -6.19
CA GLY A 95 7.62 6.23 -5.40
C GLY A 95 6.75 5.02 -5.13
N SER A 96 5.72 5.26 -4.35
CA SER A 96 4.66 4.28 -4.09
C SER A 96 3.29 4.93 -4.16
N MET A 97 2.32 4.14 -4.57
CA MET A 97 0.90 4.50 -4.55
C MET A 97 0.13 3.47 -3.76
N ARG A 98 -0.71 3.95 -2.84
CA ARG A 98 -1.61 3.12 -2.05
C ARG A 98 -3.03 3.44 -2.44
N SER A 99 -3.85 2.43 -2.71
CA SER A 99 -5.27 2.59 -3.04
C SER A 99 -6.07 1.52 -2.31
N LEU A 100 -7.11 1.95 -1.59
CA LEU A 100 -7.92 1.02 -0.79
C LEU A 100 -8.91 0.22 -1.65
N TYR A 101 -9.28 0.74 -2.82
CA TYR A 101 -10.25 0.13 -3.74
C TYR A 101 -9.59 -0.16 -5.08
N GLN A 102 -9.96 -1.29 -5.70
CA GLN A 102 -9.33 -1.75 -6.94
C GLN A 102 -9.64 -0.81 -8.13
N ASP A 103 -10.86 -0.29 -8.23
CA ASP A 103 -11.24 0.69 -9.25
C ASP A 103 -10.44 2.00 -9.15
N SER A 104 -10.26 2.49 -7.93
CA SER A 104 -9.41 3.66 -7.67
C SER A 104 -7.94 3.37 -8.01
N ARG A 105 -7.45 2.16 -7.69
CA ARG A 105 -6.08 1.76 -8.04
C ARG A 105 -5.83 1.82 -9.53
N GLU A 106 -6.73 1.25 -10.33
CA GLU A 106 -6.64 1.21 -11.79
C GLU A 106 -6.67 2.63 -12.38
N HIS A 107 -7.65 3.44 -11.95
CA HIS A 107 -7.76 4.84 -12.35
C HIS A 107 -6.51 5.65 -12.00
N ASN A 108 -6.00 5.51 -10.78
CA ASN A 108 -4.86 6.27 -10.29
C ASN A 108 -3.55 5.87 -11.00
N LEU A 109 -3.38 4.60 -11.36
CA LEU A 109 -2.25 4.13 -12.16
C LEU A 109 -2.29 4.70 -13.59
N GLU A 110 -3.47 4.80 -14.18
CA GLU A 110 -3.66 5.45 -15.48
C GLU A 110 -3.36 6.95 -15.39
N ALA A 111 -3.87 7.62 -14.37
CA ALA A 111 -3.61 9.03 -14.11
C ALA A 111 -2.11 9.31 -13.91
N LEU A 112 -1.40 8.44 -13.17
CA LEU A 112 0.05 8.53 -12.98
C LEU A 112 0.80 8.55 -14.32
N ARG A 113 0.46 7.63 -15.22
CA ARG A 113 1.08 7.54 -16.56
C ARG A 113 0.74 8.75 -17.42
N ARG A 114 -0.54 9.13 -17.45
CA ARG A 114 -1.05 10.26 -18.24
C ARG A 114 -0.43 11.59 -17.81
N ILE A 115 -0.43 11.89 -16.51
CA ILE A 115 0.15 13.14 -15.96
C ILE A 115 1.64 13.17 -16.23
N THR A 116 2.36 12.07 -15.99
CA THR A 116 3.81 11.99 -16.27
C THR A 116 4.10 12.32 -17.71
N LYS A 117 3.41 11.68 -18.66
CA LYS A 117 3.56 11.92 -20.08
C LYS A 117 3.26 13.38 -20.43
N SER A 118 2.09 13.89 -20.03
CA SER A 118 1.62 15.21 -20.44
C SER A 118 2.48 16.35 -19.89
N VAL A 119 2.91 16.27 -18.63
CA VAL A 119 3.80 17.30 -18.02
C VAL A 119 5.17 17.29 -18.72
N CYS A 120 5.74 16.12 -18.94
CA CYS A 120 7.04 16.05 -19.63
C CYS A 120 6.97 16.59 -21.07
N GLU A 121 5.97 16.17 -21.85
CA GLU A 121 5.78 16.64 -23.24
C GLU A 121 5.57 18.15 -23.31
N SER A 122 4.78 18.73 -22.39
CA SER A 122 4.53 20.20 -22.36
C SER A 122 5.82 21.01 -22.16
N MET A 123 6.85 20.41 -21.58
CA MET A 123 8.15 21.01 -21.31
C MET A 123 9.28 20.44 -22.19
N ARG A 124 8.95 19.77 -23.29
CA ARG A 124 9.88 19.19 -24.28
C ARG A 124 10.74 18.04 -23.74
N ALA A 125 10.33 17.42 -22.62
CA ALA A 125 10.99 16.26 -22.04
C ALA A 125 10.21 14.97 -22.39
N GLU A 126 10.81 13.81 -22.13
CA GLU A 126 10.16 12.50 -22.20
C GLU A 126 10.00 11.94 -20.79
N GLY A 127 8.80 11.48 -20.45
CA GLY A 127 8.50 10.84 -19.16
C GLY A 127 8.02 9.42 -19.33
N THR A 128 8.63 8.49 -18.58
CA THR A 128 8.21 7.07 -18.54
C THR A 128 7.90 6.63 -17.13
N VAL A 129 6.94 5.70 -16.99
CA VAL A 129 6.54 5.10 -15.72
C VAL A 129 6.67 3.59 -15.83
N GLU A 130 7.45 3.01 -14.96
CA GLU A 130 7.59 1.57 -14.75
C GLU A 130 6.93 1.20 -13.42
N ILE A 131 6.04 0.20 -13.42
CA ILE A 131 5.41 -0.36 -12.20
C ILE A 131 6.18 -1.64 -11.85
N ALA A 132 6.56 -1.77 -10.58
CA ALA A 132 7.31 -2.95 -10.14
C ALA A 132 6.41 -4.20 -10.07
N ASP A 133 6.99 -5.37 -10.36
CA ASP A 133 6.30 -6.66 -10.29
C ASP A 133 5.85 -7.04 -8.87
N ALA A 134 6.49 -6.44 -7.85
CA ALA A 134 6.11 -6.61 -6.44
C ALA A 134 4.88 -5.80 -6.01
N SER A 135 4.16 -5.18 -6.95
CA SER A 135 2.92 -4.46 -6.67
C SER A 135 1.79 -5.41 -6.27
N LEU A 136 1.02 -5.00 -5.25
CA LEU A 136 -0.02 -5.82 -4.64
C LEU A 136 -1.40 -5.16 -4.80
N PRO A 137 -2.47 -5.90 -5.16
CA PRO A 137 -3.83 -5.40 -5.13
C PRO A 137 -4.32 -5.13 -3.69
N PRO A 138 -5.44 -4.40 -3.50
CA PRO A 138 -6.03 -4.23 -2.17
C PRO A 138 -6.67 -5.53 -1.67
N ILE A 139 -6.71 -5.68 -0.34
CA ILE A 139 -7.45 -6.74 0.33
C ILE A 139 -8.89 -6.27 0.55
N THR A 140 -9.82 -6.99 -0.06
CA THR A 140 -11.25 -6.84 0.19
C THR A 140 -11.81 -8.17 0.71
N ASN A 141 -12.12 -8.22 1.99
CA ASN A 141 -12.65 -9.41 2.63
C ASN A 141 -14.05 -9.75 2.13
N ASP A 142 -14.28 -11.01 1.74
CA ASP A 142 -15.62 -11.50 1.42
C ASP A 142 -16.49 -11.51 2.67
N SER A 143 -17.69 -10.94 2.57
CA SER A 143 -18.58 -10.76 3.71
C SER A 143 -19.11 -12.08 4.28
N GLN A 144 -19.29 -13.13 3.44
CA GLN A 144 -19.73 -14.43 3.90
C GLN A 144 -18.62 -15.14 4.67
N VAL A 145 -17.40 -15.12 4.14
CA VAL A 145 -16.22 -15.70 4.79
C VAL A 145 -15.95 -15.02 6.14
N VAL A 146 -16.14 -13.69 6.22
CA VAL A 146 -16.04 -12.97 7.50
C VAL A 146 -17.12 -13.42 8.50
N ASN A 147 -18.38 -13.59 8.07
CA ASN A 147 -19.44 -14.08 8.94
C ASN A 147 -19.12 -15.49 9.48
N ASP A 148 -18.63 -16.38 8.62
CA ASP A 148 -18.24 -17.74 8.99
C ASP A 148 -17.06 -17.74 9.97
N LEU A 149 -16.08 -16.88 9.76
CA LEU A 149 -14.95 -16.71 10.70
C LEU A 149 -15.39 -16.18 12.06
N ILE A 150 -16.33 -15.22 12.10
CA ILE A 150 -16.91 -14.71 13.36
C ILE A 150 -17.62 -15.82 14.11
N GLN A 151 -18.49 -16.59 13.42
CA GLN A 151 -19.19 -17.72 14.03
C GLN A 151 -18.21 -18.75 14.59
N VAL A 152 -17.22 -19.17 13.82
CA VAL A 152 -16.18 -20.12 14.26
C VAL A 152 -15.41 -19.58 15.47
N ALA A 153 -15.01 -18.31 15.43
CA ALA A 153 -14.28 -17.71 16.55
C ALA A 153 -15.13 -17.66 17.83
N ASP A 154 -16.42 -17.35 17.74
CA ASP A 154 -17.34 -17.39 18.88
C ASP A 154 -17.53 -18.81 19.45
N GLU A 155 -17.56 -19.82 18.57
CA GLU A 155 -17.66 -21.25 18.99
C GLU A 155 -16.36 -21.74 19.65
N MET A 156 -15.20 -21.39 19.11
CA MET A 156 -13.89 -21.87 19.56
C MET A 156 -13.31 -21.10 20.75
N LEU A 157 -13.53 -19.78 20.80
CA LEU A 157 -12.91 -18.89 21.78
C LEU A 157 -13.91 -18.34 22.80
N GLY A 158 -15.20 -18.43 22.50
CA GLY A 158 -16.26 -17.77 23.25
C GLY A 158 -16.55 -16.34 22.76
N LYS A 159 -17.73 -15.83 23.12
CA LYS A 159 -18.16 -14.47 22.72
C LYS A 159 -17.26 -13.38 23.31
N GLY A 160 -17.04 -12.31 22.53
CA GLY A 160 -16.23 -11.17 22.94
C GLY A 160 -14.74 -11.27 22.59
N HIS A 161 -14.35 -12.33 21.87
CA HIS A 161 -13.00 -12.52 21.36
C HIS A 161 -12.79 -12.02 19.93
N VAL A 162 -13.87 -11.63 19.24
CA VAL A 162 -13.83 -11.01 17.92
C VAL A 162 -13.98 -9.49 18.06
N LEU A 163 -13.06 -8.74 17.48
CA LEU A 163 -13.12 -7.30 17.36
C LEU A 163 -13.33 -6.92 15.90
N GLU A 164 -14.10 -5.88 15.63
CA GLU A 164 -14.21 -5.30 14.29
C GLU A 164 -13.32 -4.06 14.18
N PHE A 165 -12.61 -3.95 13.04
CA PHE A 165 -11.93 -2.71 12.71
C PHE A 165 -12.95 -1.66 12.25
N GLU A 166 -12.91 -0.49 12.87
CA GLU A 166 -13.72 0.66 12.41
C GLU A 166 -13.20 1.19 11.07
N GLN A 167 -11.88 1.28 10.92
CA GLN A 167 -11.23 1.81 9.72
C GLN A 167 -10.32 0.76 9.08
N PRO A 168 -10.26 0.71 7.73
CA PRO A 168 -9.29 -0.12 7.02
C PRO A 168 -7.87 0.42 7.21
N SER A 169 -6.88 -0.43 6.95
CA SER A 169 -5.46 -0.07 6.98
C SER A 169 -4.99 0.39 5.60
N MET A 170 -4.05 1.35 5.57
CA MET A 170 -3.28 1.67 4.36
C MET A 170 -2.01 0.80 4.24
N GLY A 171 -1.84 -0.21 5.10
CA GLY A 171 -0.91 -1.32 4.93
C GLY A 171 -1.27 -2.17 3.72
N SER A 172 -0.41 -3.13 3.38
CA SER A 172 -0.64 -4.09 2.29
C SER A 172 -0.07 -5.44 2.67
N ASP A 173 -0.67 -6.50 2.15
CA ASP A 173 -0.25 -7.88 2.41
C ASP A 173 -0.41 -8.71 1.12
N ASP A 174 0.52 -9.64 0.89
CA ASP A 174 0.54 -10.49 -0.31
C ASP A 174 -0.61 -11.50 -0.35
N PHE A 175 -1.32 -11.72 0.76
CA PHE A 175 -2.57 -12.46 0.77
C PHE A 175 -3.58 -11.92 -0.27
N SER A 176 -3.52 -10.65 -0.60
CA SER A 176 -4.33 -10.01 -1.64
C SER A 176 -4.27 -10.74 -2.99
N VAL A 177 -3.14 -11.36 -3.32
CA VAL A 177 -2.97 -12.10 -4.58
C VAL A 177 -3.86 -13.34 -4.64
N PHE A 178 -4.07 -14.04 -3.51
CA PHE A 178 -4.95 -15.20 -3.45
C PHE A 178 -6.42 -14.83 -3.67
N LEU A 179 -6.82 -13.60 -3.29
CA LEU A 179 -8.19 -13.12 -3.48
C LEU A 179 -8.57 -12.88 -4.95
N ASN A 180 -7.60 -12.86 -5.87
CA ASN A 180 -7.85 -12.86 -7.32
C ASN A 180 -8.39 -14.21 -7.84
N TYR A 181 -8.18 -15.28 -7.08
CA TYR A 181 -8.50 -16.66 -7.50
C TYR A 181 -9.58 -17.32 -6.64
N SER A 182 -9.83 -16.81 -5.45
CA SER A 182 -10.75 -17.40 -4.48
C SER A 182 -11.38 -16.34 -3.59
N LYS A 183 -12.62 -16.58 -3.15
CA LYS A 183 -13.19 -15.84 -2.03
C LYS A 183 -12.37 -16.11 -0.78
N GLY A 184 -12.13 -15.09 0.02
CA GLY A 184 -11.35 -15.20 1.22
C GLY A 184 -11.50 -13.99 2.13
N ALA A 185 -10.93 -14.11 3.32
CA ALA A 185 -10.81 -13.00 4.24
C ALA A 185 -9.51 -13.09 5.04
N GLN A 186 -8.83 -11.97 5.19
CA GLN A 186 -7.75 -11.81 6.14
C GLN A 186 -8.33 -11.39 7.50
N PHE A 187 -7.80 -11.96 8.57
CA PHE A 187 -8.02 -11.47 9.92
C PHE A 187 -6.69 -11.24 10.63
N PHE A 188 -6.69 -10.32 11.57
CA PHE A 188 -5.54 -10.05 12.42
C PHE A 188 -5.63 -10.85 13.71
N LEU A 189 -4.51 -11.47 14.06
CA LEU A 189 -4.33 -12.24 15.30
C LEU A 189 -3.71 -11.35 16.36
N GLY A 190 -4.42 -11.16 17.47
CA GLY A 190 -3.95 -10.37 18.59
C GLY A 190 -2.72 -10.97 19.28
N THR A 191 -1.69 -10.15 19.41
CA THR A 191 -0.42 -10.53 20.06
C THR A 191 -0.03 -9.57 21.17
N ALA A 192 -0.86 -8.54 21.44
CA ALA A 192 -0.58 -7.57 22.50
C ALA A 192 -0.69 -8.19 23.87
N ASN A 193 0.37 -8.05 24.68
CA ASN A 193 0.40 -8.40 26.10
C ASN A 193 1.33 -7.45 26.86
N GLU A 194 0.78 -6.76 27.85
CA GLU A 194 1.55 -5.80 28.66
C GLU A 194 2.67 -6.45 29.46
N SER A 195 2.47 -7.70 29.89
CA SER A 195 3.44 -8.42 30.72
C SER A 195 4.74 -8.77 29.96
N VAL A 196 4.71 -8.83 28.64
CA VAL A 196 5.87 -9.14 27.79
C VAL A 196 6.30 -7.98 26.88
N ASN A 197 5.75 -6.77 27.13
CA ASN A 197 6.05 -5.56 26.37
C ASN A 197 5.82 -5.70 24.83
N SER A 198 4.77 -6.39 24.44
CA SER A 198 4.43 -6.71 23.05
C SER A 198 3.48 -5.69 22.40
N LYS A 199 3.72 -4.38 22.64
CA LYS A 199 2.88 -3.29 22.08
C LYS A 199 3.60 -2.44 21.04
N LEU A 200 4.81 -2.80 20.66
CA LEU A 200 5.55 -2.08 19.62
C LEU A 200 4.91 -2.37 18.25
N GLY A 201 4.96 -1.38 17.37
CA GLY A 201 4.43 -1.54 16.01
C GLY A 201 5.15 -2.65 15.21
N LEU A 202 4.51 -3.11 14.14
CA LEU A 202 5.14 -4.02 13.19
C LEU A 202 6.46 -3.47 12.65
N HIS A 203 7.36 -4.34 12.23
CA HIS A 203 8.71 -4.01 11.73
C HIS A 203 9.65 -3.36 12.76
N ASN A 204 9.30 -3.38 14.04
CA ASN A 204 10.21 -2.97 15.11
C ASN A 204 10.98 -4.19 15.62
N GLY A 205 12.32 -4.17 15.50
CA GLY A 205 13.18 -5.31 15.90
C GLY A 205 13.19 -5.63 17.40
N LYS A 206 12.54 -4.79 18.23
CA LYS A 206 12.36 -5.03 19.68
C LYS A 206 10.96 -5.53 20.02
N ASN A 207 10.09 -5.73 19.02
CA ASN A 207 8.74 -6.23 19.24
C ASN A 207 8.78 -7.71 19.65
N ILE A 208 8.03 -8.04 20.70
CA ILE A 208 7.87 -9.41 21.21
C ILE A 208 6.40 -9.78 21.02
N PHE A 209 6.15 -10.86 20.31
CA PHE A 209 4.81 -11.42 20.17
C PHE A 209 4.54 -12.41 21.31
N ASP A 210 3.36 -12.30 21.94
CA ASP A 210 2.96 -13.30 22.93
C ASP A 210 2.63 -14.63 22.24
N GLU A 211 3.39 -15.67 22.55
CA GLU A 211 3.22 -17.00 21.95
C GLU A 211 1.86 -17.65 22.23
N LYS A 212 1.12 -17.21 23.25
CA LYS A 212 -0.25 -17.64 23.50
C LYS A 212 -1.19 -17.33 22.34
N SER A 213 -0.85 -16.37 21.50
CA SER A 213 -1.57 -16.07 20.26
C SER A 213 -1.63 -17.28 19.29
N LEU A 214 -0.62 -18.15 19.30
CA LEU A 214 -0.58 -19.35 18.46
C LEU A 214 -1.80 -20.26 18.70
N VAL A 215 -2.18 -20.45 19.95
CA VAL A 215 -3.36 -21.26 20.30
C VAL A 215 -4.63 -20.68 19.68
N THR A 216 -4.81 -19.36 19.78
CA THR A 216 -5.95 -18.64 19.19
C THR A 216 -5.98 -18.79 17.66
N GLY A 217 -4.83 -18.59 17.00
CA GLY A 217 -4.71 -18.71 15.54
C GLY A 217 -5.02 -20.12 15.05
N VAL A 218 -4.47 -21.14 15.71
CA VAL A 218 -4.70 -22.55 15.36
C VAL A 218 -6.19 -22.91 15.57
N ALA A 219 -6.81 -22.52 16.69
CA ALA A 219 -8.21 -22.80 16.97
C ALA A 219 -9.14 -22.24 15.88
N VAL A 220 -8.97 -20.96 15.52
CA VAL A 220 -9.84 -20.30 14.52
C VAL A 220 -9.61 -20.90 13.12
N LEU A 221 -8.37 -21.11 12.70
CA LEU A 221 -8.09 -21.67 11.36
C LEU A 221 -8.58 -23.12 11.25
N THR A 222 -8.31 -23.97 12.25
CA THR A 222 -8.78 -25.36 12.25
C THR A 222 -10.32 -25.42 12.29
N GLY A 223 -10.95 -24.62 13.15
CA GLY A 223 -12.41 -24.54 13.21
C GLY A 223 -13.02 -24.11 11.88
N TYR A 224 -12.42 -23.13 11.21
CA TYR A 224 -12.89 -22.68 9.88
C TYR A 224 -12.77 -23.79 8.82
N VAL A 225 -11.64 -24.50 8.77
CA VAL A 225 -11.47 -25.63 7.83
C VAL A 225 -12.49 -26.72 8.11
N MET A 226 -12.69 -27.10 9.38
CA MET A 226 -13.68 -28.14 9.75
C MET A 226 -15.12 -27.75 9.40
N LYS A 227 -15.46 -26.48 9.47
CA LYS A 227 -16.78 -25.97 9.06
C LYS A 227 -16.96 -25.98 7.53
N SER A 228 -15.88 -25.85 6.79
CA SER A 228 -15.90 -25.76 5.32
C SER A 228 -15.89 -27.13 4.62
N LEU A 229 -15.61 -28.22 5.36
CA LEU A 229 -15.68 -29.61 4.89
C LEU A 229 -17.10 -30.18 5.01
#